data_5d8a819c27af5191f8d8f42d5a4f4131
#
_entry.id   5d8a819c27af5191f8d8f42d5a4f4131
#
_cell.length_a   1.000
_cell.length_b   1.000
_cell.length_c   1.000
_cell.angle_alpha   90.00
_cell.angle_beta   90.00
_cell.angle_gamma   90.00
#
_symmetry.space_group_name_H-M   'P 1'
#
loop_
_entity.id
_entity.type
_entity.pdbx_description
1 polymer ?
#
loop_
_entity_poly.entity_id
_entity_poly.type
_entity_poly.pdbx_seq_one_letter_code
_entity_poly.pdbx_strand_id
1 'polypeptide(L)'
;MRYLHVTILALSVSAFAQTDEQRASIADRIKSFSTVCVAGEDCGGAPVGADMAQASLPGEAKYAGCAACHGANGGGGIGPALVGRDTDYIVGRLTAYRANEQVGAQSALMWGQAAALSDEDIQDLAEYVTGF
;
A
#
# COMPACT_ATOMS: atom_id res chain seq x y z
N MET A 1 -20.79 -38.57 -53.18
CA MET A 1 -21.06 -37.29 -52.52
C MET A 1 -21.33 -37.53 -51.07
N ARG A 2 -20.34 -37.22 -50.18
CA ARG A 2 -20.44 -37.45 -48.74
C ARG A 2 -20.65 -36.09 -48.10
N TYR A 3 -21.83 -35.86 -47.52
CA TYR A 3 -22.14 -34.63 -46.79
C TYR A 3 -21.47 -34.70 -45.43
N LEU A 4 -20.48 -33.81 -45.22
CA LEU A 4 -19.92 -33.53 -43.89
C LEU A 4 -20.92 -32.69 -43.10
N HIS A 5 -21.50 -33.27 -42.07
CA HIS A 5 -22.26 -32.49 -41.08
C HIS A 5 -21.28 -31.78 -40.13
N VAL A 6 -21.17 -30.47 -40.30
CA VAL A 6 -20.46 -29.61 -39.37
C VAL A 6 -21.43 -29.31 -38.23
N THR A 7 -21.26 -29.98 -37.09
CA THR A 7 -21.93 -29.63 -35.83
C THR A 7 -21.25 -28.42 -35.22
N ILE A 8 -21.92 -27.27 -35.35
CA ILE A 8 -21.52 -26.05 -34.66
C ILE A 8 -21.87 -26.23 -33.17
N LEU A 9 -20.83 -26.44 -32.34
CA LEU A 9 -20.95 -26.40 -30.87
C LEU A 9 -21.16 -24.95 -30.48
N ALA A 10 -22.39 -24.56 -30.17
CA ALA A 10 -22.71 -23.27 -29.59
C ALA A 10 -22.16 -23.26 -28.15
N LEU A 11 -21.03 -22.63 -27.95
CA LEU A 11 -20.54 -22.24 -26.62
C LEU A 11 -21.50 -21.21 -26.04
N SER A 12 -22.42 -21.67 -25.19
CA SER A 12 -23.25 -20.83 -24.37
C SER A 12 -22.33 -20.09 -23.40
N VAL A 13 -22.08 -18.81 -23.67
CA VAL A 13 -21.53 -17.87 -22.71
C VAL A 13 -22.58 -17.73 -21.60
N SER A 14 -22.42 -18.50 -20.53
CA SER A 14 -23.19 -18.30 -19.31
C SER A 14 -22.76 -16.94 -18.75
N ALA A 15 -23.53 -15.90 -19.08
CA ALA A 15 -23.44 -14.64 -18.39
C ALA A 15 -23.59 -14.93 -16.89
N PHE A 16 -22.60 -14.54 -16.08
CA PHE A 16 -22.65 -14.58 -14.65
C PHE A 16 -23.76 -13.61 -14.17
N ALA A 17 -25.00 -14.02 -14.30
CA ALA A 17 -26.10 -13.38 -13.64
C ALA A 17 -25.95 -13.72 -12.16
N GLN A 18 -25.41 -12.79 -11.38
CA GLN A 18 -25.42 -12.89 -9.93
C GLN A 18 -26.88 -13.04 -9.50
N THR A 19 -27.15 -14.11 -8.73
CA THR A 19 -28.51 -14.36 -8.22
C THR A 19 -28.90 -13.25 -7.27
N ASP A 20 -30.20 -12.95 -7.16
CA ASP A 20 -30.71 -11.92 -6.24
C ASP A 20 -30.28 -12.18 -4.80
N GLU A 21 -30.08 -13.45 -4.44
CA GLU A 21 -29.57 -13.88 -3.14
C GLU A 21 -28.10 -13.49 -2.93
N GLN A 22 -27.24 -13.57 -3.96
CA GLN A 22 -25.86 -13.09 -3.90
C GLN A 22 -25.79 -11.57 -3.80
N ARG A 23 -26.70 -10.84 -4.47
CA ARG A 23 -26.81 -9.39 -4.36
C ARG A 23 -27.27 -8.96 -2.97
N ALA A 24 -28.25 -9.67 -2.39
CA ALA A 24 -28.71 -9.40 -1.04
C ALA A 24 -27.62 -9.64 0.01
N SER A 25 -26.84 -10.71 -0.12
CA SER A 25 -25.74 -11.01 0.81
C SER A 25 -24.61 -9.97 0.73
N ILE A 26 -24.33 -9.44 -0.46
CA ILE A 26 -23.36 -8.35 -0.64
C ILE A 26 -23.90 -7.04 -0.06
N ALA A 27 -25.17 -6.75 -0.26
CA ALA A 27 -25.82 -5.55 0.30
C ALA A 27 -25.82 -5.57 1.83
N ASP A 28 -26.07 -6.73 2.46
CA ASP A 28 -26.02 -6.87 3.92
C ASP A 28 -24.58 -6.74 4.46
N ARG A 29 -23.59 -7.24 3.73
CA ARG A 29 -22.19 -7.04 4.09
C ARG A 29 -21.79 -5.56 3.96
N ILE A 30 -22.22 -4.89 2.91
CA ILE A 30 -21.96 -3.45 2.74
C ILE A 30 -22.63 -2.64 3.85
N LYS A 31 -23.86 -2.97 4.24
CA LYS A 31 -24.56 -2.33 5.36
C LYS A 31 -23.86 -2.51 6.70
N SER A 32 -23.20 -3.64 6.92
CA SER A 32 -22.44 -3.89 8.15
C SER A 32 -21.12 -3.11 8.22
N PHE A 33 -20.61 -2.62 7.08
CA PHE A 33 -19.38 -1.83 7.00
C PHE A 33 -19.61 -0.34 6.74
N SER A 34 -20.79 0.06 6.27
CA SER A 34 -21.07 1.44 5.96
C SER A 34 -22.22 1.96 6.82
N THR A 35 -21.90 2.52 7.97
CA THR A 35 -22.69 3.61 8.51
C THR A 35 -22.43 4.85 7.65
N VAL A 36 -22.84 4.81 6.38
CA VAL A 36 -22.87 6.01 5.54
C VAL A 36 -24.06 6.81 6.03
N CYS A 37 -23.79 7.78 6.87
CA CYS A 37 -24.77 8.75 7.30
C CYS A 37 -25.08 9.68 6.14
N VAL A 38 -26.32 9.64 5.67
CA VAL A 38 -26.85 10.66 4.74
C VAL A 38 -27.18 11.91 5.56
N ALA A 39 -26.85 13.08 5.03
CA ALA A 39 -27.07 14.35 5.73
C ALA A 39 -28.54 14.47 6.19
N GLY A 40 -28.75 14.41 7.52
CA GLY A 40 -30.08 14.54 8.15
C GLY A 40 -30.50 13.41 9.06
N GLU A 41 -29.74 12.32 9.20
CA GLU A 41 -30.02 11.23 10.13
C GLU A 41 -29.04 11.23 11.30
N ASP A 42 -29.59 11.12 12.53
CA ASP A 42 -28.80 10.96 13.77
C ASP A 42 -28.15 9.58 13.77
N CYS A 43 -26.96 9.51 13.22
CA CYS A 43 -26.10 8.33 13.34
C CYS A 43 -25.47 8.35 14.73
N GLY A 44 -26.07 7.69 15.70
CA GLY A 44 -25.56 7.55 17.07
C GLY A 44 -24.27 6.77 17.20
N GLY A 45 -23.36 6.89 16.24
CA GLY A 45 -21.99 6.36 16.24
C GLY A 45 -20.99 7.50 16.40
N ALA A 46 -19.91 7.26 17.10
CA ALA A 46 -18.80 8.18 17.25
C ALA A 46 -18.37 8.72 15.88
N PRO A 47 -17.93 10.00 15.79
CA PRO A 47 -17.55 10.62 14.54
C PRO A 47 -16.37 9.86 13.92
N VAL A 48 -16.62 9.05 12.92
CA VAL A 48 -15.60 8.34 12.11
C VAL A 48 -14.74 9.27 11.25
N GLY A 49 -14.87 10.57 11.43
CA GLY A 49 -14.16 11.58 10.65
C GLY A 49 -12.99 12.24 11.36
N ALA A 50 -12.83 12.04 12.67
CA ALA A 50 -11.76 12.75 13.41
C ALA A 50 -10.45 11.94 13.51
N ASP A 51 -10.53 10.60 13.45
CA ASP A 51 -9.32 9.76 13.56
C ASP A 51 -8.62 9.46 12.23
N MET A 52 -9.33 9.61 11.09
CA MET A 52 -8.69 9.37 9.78
C MET A 52 -7.82 10.54 9.31
N ALA A 53 -7.95 11.73 9.89
CA ALA A 53 -7.14 12.89 9.53
C ALA A 53 -5.77 12.93 10.25
N GLN A 54 -5.52 12.01 11.19
CA GLN A 54 -4.27 11.94 11.98
C GLN A 54 -3.73 10.52 12.14
N ALA A 55 -4.16 9.57 11.34
CA ALA A 55 -3.42 8.32 11.24
C ALA A 55 -2.08 8.63 10.58
N SER A 56 -1.03 8.83 11.41
CA SER A 56 0.34 8.90 10.91
C SER A 56 0.61 7.63 10.12
N LEU A 57 1.19 7.78 8.93
CA LEU A 57 1.58 6.61 8.13
C LEU A 57 2.55 5.77 8.97
N PRO A 58 2.47 4.44 8.94
CA PRO A 58 3.32 3.57 9.74
C PRO A 58 4.82 3.89 9.61
N GLY A 59 5.26 4.34 8.43
CA GLY A 59 6.63 4.76 8.15
C GLY A 59 7.04 6.09 8.80
N GLU A 60 6.12 6.97 9.18
CA GLU A 60 6.42 8.29 9.72
C GLU A 60 7.24 8.21 11.01
N ALA A 61 6.76 7.43 11.99
CA ALA A 61 7.47 7.27 13.26
C ALA A 61 8.85 6.62 13.08
N LYS A 62 8.97 5.70 12.11
CA LYS A 62 10.23 5.03 11.77
C LYS A 62 11.20 5.97 11.06
N TYR A 63 10.70 6.90 10.25
CA TYR A 63 11.50 7.86 9.51
C TYR A 63 12.19 8.89 10.40
N ALA A 64 11.73 9.13 11.60
CA ALA A 64 12.32 10.09 12.52
C ALA A 64 13.85 9.90 12.71
N GLY A 65 14.33 8.65 12.72
CA GLY A 65 15.77 8.33 12.79
C GLY A 65 16.52 8.63 11.49
N CYS A 66 15.85 8.57 10.35
CA CYS A 66 16.42 8.80 9.02
C CYS A 66 16.50 10.28 8.69
N ALA A 67 15.56 11.08 9.22
CA ALA A 67 15.42 12.51 8.97
C ALA A 67 16.66 13.32 9.31
N ALA A 68 17.44 12.90 10.31
CA ALA A 68 18.67 13.58 10.73
C ALA A 68 19.70 13.68 9.59
N CYS A 69 19.76 12.68 8.73
CA CYS A 69 20.70 12.64 7.60
C CYS A 69 20.02 12.98 6.26
N HIS A 70 18.78 12.52 6.06
CA HIS A 70 18.06 12.64 4.79
C HIS A 70 17.14 13.85 4.72
N GLY A 71 17.03 14.64 5.80
CA GLY A 71 16.11 15.78 5.89
C GLY A 71 14.70 15.33 6.29
N ALA A 72 13.96 16.23 6.97
CA ALA A 72 12.61 15.92 7.47
C ALA A 72 11.60 15.58 6.36
N ASN A 73 11.84 16.07 5.16
CA ASN A 73 11.02 15.84 3.96
C ASN A 73 11.77 15.05 2.88
N GLY A 74 12.81 14.30 3.25
CA GLY A 74 13.58 13.52 2.28
C GLY A 74 14.41 14.32 1.28
N GLY A 75 14.57 15.64 1.50
CA GLY A 75 15.29 16.52 0.57
C GLY A 75 16.81 16.34 0.57
N GLY A 76 17.35 15.50 1.44
CA GLY A 76 18.78 15.26 1.58
C GLY A 76 19.42 16.15 2.64
N GLY A 77 20.72 15.99 2.79
CA GLY A 77 21.56 16.69 3.76
C GLY A 77 22.92 16.02 3.84
N ILE A 78 23.23 15.38 4.96
CA ILE A 78 24.39 14.49 5.09
C ILE A 78 24.20 13.25 4.21
N GLY A 79 22.97 12.70 4.18
CA GLY A 79 22.57 11.65 3.28
C GLY A 79 22.00 12.20 1.96
N PRO A 80 21.90 11.37 0.93
CA PRO A 80 21.31 11.76 -0.34
C PRO A 80 19.82 12.06 -0.22
N ALA A 81 19.28 12.85 -1.17
CA ALA A 81 17.85 13.07 -1.30
C ALA A 81 17.11 11.77 -1.62
N LEU A 82 15.98 11.56 -0.96
CA LEU A 82 15.05 10.45 -1.14
C LEU A 82 13.83 10.86 -1.98
N VAL A 83 13.49 12.16 -1.99
CA VAL A 83 12.42 12.73 -2.83
C VAL A 83 12.60 12.32 -4.29
N GLY A 84 11.49 11.93 -4.92
CA GLY A 84 11.47 11.52 -6.33
C GLY A 84 12.05 10.13 -6.60
N ARG A 85 12.32 9.36 -5.56
CA ARG A 85 12.64 7.92 -5.69
C ARG A 85 11.34 7.12 -5.64
N ASP A 86 11.30 6.03 -6.37
CA ASP A 86 10.18 5.08 -6.29
C ASP A 86 10.33 4.12 -5.08
N THR A 87 9.22 3.49 -4.72
CA THR A 87 9.13 2.54 -3.60
C THR A 87 10.11 1.39 -3.76
N ASP A 88 10.19 0.79 -4.95
CA ASP A 88 11.06 -0.35 -5.24
C ASP A 88 12.53 0.00 -5.05
N TYR A 89 12.93 1.22 -5.46
CA TYR A 89 14.28 1.71 -5.23
C TYR A 89 14.60 1.80 -3.73
N ILE A 90 13.70 2.37 -2.93
CA ILE A 90 13.91 2.51 -1.47
C ILE A 90 13.96 1.14 -0.81
N VAL A 91 13.01 0.26 -1.12
CA VAL A 91 12.97 -1.13 -0.61
C VAL A 91 14.27 -1.85 -0.96
N GLY A 92 14.70 -1.81 -2.22
CA GLY A 92 15.91 -2.46 -2.66
C GLY A 92 17.17 -1.95 -1.95
N ARG A 93 17.26 -0.62 -1.72
CA ARG A 93 18.39 -0.02 -1.01
C ARG A 93 18.43 -0.40 0.46
N LEU A 94 17.30 -0.34 1.17
CA LEU A 94 17.23 -0.71 2.59
C LEU A 94 17.52 -2.20 2.79
N THR A 95 17.01 -3.06 1.90
CA THR A 95 17.29 -4.50 1.92
C THR A 95 18.78 -4.79 1.72
N ALA A 96 19.43 -4.14 0.74
CA ALA A 96 20.86 -4.28 0.50
C ALA A 96 21.67 -3.79 1.71
N TYR A 97 21.33 -2.65 2.31
CA TYR A 97 22.01 -2.15 3.50
C TYR A 97 21.83 -3.09 4.70
N ARG A 98 20.66 -3.66 4.90
CA ARG A 98 20.40 -4.66 5.94
C ARG A 98 21.26 -5.91 5.76
N ALA A 99 21.54 -6.28 4.51
CA ALA A 99 22.45 -7.37 4.15
C ALA A 99 23.93 -6.97 4.22
N ASN A 100 24.28 -5.75 4.65
CA ASN A 100 25.62 -5.17 4.67
C ASN A 100 26.26 -5.07 3.28
N GLU A 101 25.46 -4.89 2.24
CA GLU A 101 25.98 -4.74 0.89
C GLU A 101 26.55 -3.33 0.65
N GLN A 102 27.67 -3.29 -0.08
CA GLN A 102 28.31 -2.04 -0.47
C GLN A 102 27.67 -1.52 -1.75
N VAL A 103 26.72 -0.61 -1.63
CA VAL A 103 25.99 0.00 -2.77
C VAL A 103 26.43 1.44 -3.07
N GLY A 104 27.33 1.98 -2.25
CA GLY A 104 27.89 3.32 -2.40
C GLY A 104 29.00 3.56 -1.38
N ALA A 105 29.73 4.67 -1.51
CA ALA A 105 30.90 4.96 -0.69
C ALA A 105 30.59 5.06 0.82
N GLN A 106 29.36 5.44 1.17
CA GLN A 106 28.91 5.64 2.56
C GLN A 106 27.94 4.57 3.04
N SER A 107 27.88 3.40 2.38
CA SER A 107 26.95 2.31 2.74
C SER A 107 27.09 1.85 4.18
N ALA A 108 28.30 1.89 4.74
CA ALA A 108 28.54 1.50 6.12
C ALA A 108 27.75 2.31 7.15
N LEU A 109 27.42 3.58 6.85
CA LEU A 109 26.58 4.42 7.72
C LEU A 109 25.14 3.92 7.73
N MET A 110 24.66 3.35 6.62
CA MET A 110 23.31 2.84 6.49
C MET A 110 23.14 1.42 7.02
N TRP A 111 24.20 0.62 7.09
CA TRP A 111 24.12 -0.75 7.61
C TRP A 111 23.57 -0.78 9.05
N GLY A 112 24.09 0.08 9.94
CA GLY A 112 23.60 0.17 11.30
C GLY A 112 22.14 0.65 11.38
N GLN A 113 21.71 1.51 10.48
CA GLN A 113 20.34 2.01 10.44
C GLN A 113 19.36 0.96 9.92
N ALA A 114 19.77 0.14 8.96
CA ALA A 114 18.93 -0.87 8.35
C ALA A 114 18.92 -2.21 9.08
N ALA A 115 19.93 -2.50 9.92
CA ALA A 115 20.15 -3.81 10.53
C ALA A 115 18.94 -4.36 11.32
N ALA A 116 18.19 -3.49 11.99
CA ALA A 116 17.05 -3.86 12.81
C ALA A 116 15.69 -3.79 12.11
N LEU A 117 15.66 -3.36 10.83
CA LEU A 117 14.41 -3.21 10.09
C LEU A 117 13.87 -4.57 9.66
N SER A 118 12.59 -4.84 9.91
CA SER A 118 11.86 -5.95 9.29
C SER A 118 11.51 -5.64 7.83
N ASP A 119 10.99 -6.62 7.10
CA ASP A 119 10.50 -6.39 5.73
C ASP A 119 9.32 -5.41 5.73
N GLU A 120 8.45 -5.49 6.74
CA GLU A 120 7.33 -4.56 6.93
C GLU A 120 7.83 -3.14 7.22
N ASP A 121 8.83 -2.97 8.10
CA ASP A 121 9.42 -1.67 8.37
C ASP A 121 10.03 -1.02 7.11
N ILE A 122 10.68 -1.82 6.28
CA ILE A 122 11.26 -1.37 5.01
C ILE A 122 10.16 -0.91 4.06
N GLN A 123 9.06 -1.67 3.97
CA GLN A 123 7.92 -1.31 3.13
C GLN A 123 7.25 -0.03 3.61
N ASP A 124 6.94 0.06 4.91
CA ASP A 124 6.34 1.26 5.52
C ASP A 124 7.19 2.51 5.30
N LEU A 125 8.50 2.40 5.50
CA LEU A 125 9.44 3.50 5.25
C LEU A 125 9.46 3.90 3.79
N ALA A 126 9.46 2.93 2.87
CA ALA A 126 9.48 3.20 1.44
C ALA A 126 8.18 3.91 1.00
N GLU A 127 7.02 3.47 1.47
CA GLU A 127 5.74 4.13 1.18
C GLU A 127 5.68 5.53 1.75
N TYR A 128 6.18 5.74 2.96
CA TYR A 128 6.20 7.06 3.58
C TYR A 128 7.07 8.06 2.81
N VAL A 129 8.32 7.69 2.48
CA VAL A 129 9.26 8.62 1.84
C VAL A 129 8.93 8.91 0.38
N THR A 130 8.20 8.06 -0.29
CA THR A 130 7.71 8.31 -1.66
C THR A 130 6.52 9.28 -1.70
N GLY A 131 5.91 9.56 -0.56
CA GLY A 131 4.85 10.54 -0.40
C GLY A 131 5.34 11.99 -0.18
N PHE A 132 6.65 12.23 -0.16
CA PHE A 132 7.23 13.57 0.02
C PHE A 132 7.12 14.45 -1.22
#